data_c03dbb5cdc59b1d0dcbcde773e96a81b
#
_entry.id   c03dbb5cdc59b1d0dcbcde773e96a81b
#
_cell.length_a   1.000
_cell.length_b   1.000
_cell.length_c   1.000
_cell.angle_alpha   90.00
_cell.angle_beta   90.00
_cell.angle_gamma   90.00
#
_symmetry.space_group_name_H-M   'P 1'
#
loop_
_entity.id
_entity.type
_entity.pdbx_description
1 polymer ?
#
loop_
_entity_poly.entity_id
_entity_poly.type
_entity_poly.pdbx_seq_one_letter_code
_entity_poly.pdbx_strand_id
1 'polypeptide(L)'
;MNYQFTIPQSFPQMTVKELLEDYFLIPRKIRHFLRTKKHVLVNGETINWQSPVQKGDQIQLIFDADDYPEKELPSGDPSLVEELYQDEHVIIVNKPEGMKTHANEPTEIALLNHVSSYVGSTCYVVHRLDKETSGAILFAKNPFILPILNRILEAVSYTHL
;
A
#
# COMPACT_ATOMS: atom_id res chain seq x y z
N MET A 1 -11.01 -5.22 -3.34
CA MET A 1 -9.64 -5.73 -3.60
C MET A 1 -9.43 -7.02 -2.82
N ASN A 2 -8.92 -8.03 -3.47
CA ASN A 2 -8.55 -9.28 -2.81
C ASN A 2 -7.04 -9.40 -2.81
N TYR A 3 -6.46 -9.65 -1.63
CA TYR A 3 -5.05 -9.90 -1.48
C TYR A 3 -4.83 -11.35 -1.07
N GLN A 4 -3.92 -12.03 -1.74
CA GLN A 4 -3.58 -13.43 -1.46
C GLN A 4 -2.12 -13.54 -1.08
N PHE A 5 -1.83 -14.38 -0.07
CA PHE A 5 -0.49 -14.58 0.45
C PHE A 5 -0.32 -16.02 0.88
N THR A 6 0.76 -16.65 0.41
CA THR A 6 1.13 -18.00 0.83
C THR A 6 2.19 -17.91 1.90
N ILE A 7 1.97 -18.58 3.04
CA ILE A 7 2.93 -18.57 4.15
C ILE A 7 4.21 -19.32 3.72
N PRO A 8 5.38 -18.61 3.66
CA PRO A 8 6.63 -19.23 3.25
C PRO A 8 7.13 -20.28 4.24
N GLN A 9 8.01 -21.18 3.77
CA GLN A 9 8.60 -22.24 4.59
C GLN A 9 9.44 -21.69 5.75
N SER A 10 10.07 -20.55 5.56
CA SER A 10 10.93 -19.92 6.56
C SER A 10 10.20 -18.91 7.45
N PHE A 11 8.87 -18.85 7.35
CA PHE A 11 8.08 -17.84 8.06
C PHE A 11 8.08 -18.12 9.56
N PRO A 12 8.24 -17.10 10.43
CA PRO A 12 8.18 -17.31 11.88
C PRO A 12 6.78 -17.72 12.31
N GLN A 13 6.69 -18.51 13.38
CA GLN A 13 5.39 -18.94 13.90
C GLN A 13 4.64 -17.75 14.49
N MET A 14 3.39 -17.54 14.05
CA MET A 14 2.54 -16.49 14.57
C MET A 14 1.05 -16.84 14.40
N THR A 15 0.21 -16.15 15.15
CA THR A 15 -1.24 -16.28 15.01
C THR A 15 -1.74 -15.44 13.83
N VAL A 16 -2.97 -15.68 13.38
CA VAL A 16 -3.62 -14.85 12.36
C VAL A 16 -3.63 -13.38 12.82
N LYS A 17 -3.95 -13.13 14.09
CA LYS A 17 -3.96 -11.76 14.63
C LYS A 17 -2.60 -11.08 14.50
N GLU A 18 -1.54 -11.78 14.86
CA GLU A 18 -0.17 -11.25 14.76
C GLU A 18 0.21 -11.01 13.29
N LEU A 19 -0.20 -11.90 12.38
CA LEU A 19 0.03 -11.73 10.95
C LEU A 19 -0.60 -10.43 10.44
N LEU A 20 -1.85 -10.16 10.82
CA LEU A 20 -2.55 -8.95 10.38
C LEU A 20 -2.00 -7.68 11.04
N GLU A 21 -1.65 -7.76 12.31
CA GLU A 21 -1.25 -6.63 13.12
C GLU A 21 0.22 -6.26 12.95
N ASP A 22 1.12 -7.24 13.02
CA ASP A 22 2.55 -7.02 13.09
C ASP A 22 3.26 -7.19 11.75
N TYR A 23 2.75 -8.05 10.87
CA TYR A 23 3.35 -8.29 9.57
C TYR A 23 2.74 -7.43 8.47
N PHE A 24 1.41 -7.44 8.35
CA PHE A 24 0.71 -6.64 7.34
C PHE A 24 0.41 -5.22 7.82
N LEU A 25 0.57 -4.93 9.12
CA LEU A 25 0.39 -3.59 9.68
C LEU A 25 -0.99 -3.00 9.38
N ILE A 26 -2.02 -3.85 9.39
CA ILE A 26 -3.38 -3.41 9.10
C ILE A 26 -3.90 -2.60 10.30
N PRO A 27 -4.42 -1.38 10.09
CA PRO A 27 -4.96 -0.57 11.19
C PRO A 27 -6.08 -1.27 11.95
N ARG A 28 -6.21 -0.97 13.24
CA ARG A 28 -7.20 -1.59 14.13
C ARG A 28 -8.62 -1.52 13.57
N LYS A 29 -9.02 -0.38 13.03
CA LYS A 29 -10.35 -0.18 12.46
C LYS A 29 -10.61 -1.13 11.29
N ILE A 30 -9.61 -1.27 10.42
CA ILE A 30 -9.71 -2.16 9.26
C ILE A 30 -9.73 -3.62 9.70
N ARG A 31 -8.92 -3.99 10.71
CA ARG A 31 -8.96 -5.35 11.28
C ARG A 31 -10.35 -5.66 11.84
N HIS A 32 -10.99 -4.68 12.49
CA HIS A 32 -12.35 -4.84 12.98
C HIS A 32 -13.34 -5.16 11.84
N PHE A 33 -13.25 -4.42 10.74
CA PHE A 33 -14.09 -4.68 9.56
C PHE A 33 -13.84 -6.08 8.98
N LEU A 34 -12.59 -6.47 8.85
CA LEU A 34 -12.23 -7.81 8.36
C LEU A 34 -12.81 -8.91 9.27
N ARG A 35 -12.78 -8.70 10.58
CA ARG A 35 -13.29 -9.67 11.55
C ARG A 35 -14.82 -9.78 11.45
N THR A 36 -15.53 -8.66 11.48
CA THR A 36 -16.99 -8.65 11.47
C THR A 36 -17.57 -9.17 10.16
N LYS A 37 -16.90 -8.88 9.05
CA LYS A 37 -17.31 -9.34 7.72
C LYS A 37 -16.83 -10.76 7.40
N LYS A 38 -15.96 -11.33 8.24
CA LYS A 38 -15.32 -12.63 8.01
C LYS A 38 -14.51 -12.66 6.71
N HIS A 39 -13.78 -11.60 6.45
CA HIS A 39 -13.03 -11.40 5.21
C HIS A 39 -11.54 -11.80 5.33
N VAL A 40 -11.19 -12.61 6.32
CA VAL A 40 -9.88 -13.25 6.42
C VAL A 40 -10.10 -14.74 6.30
N LEU A 41 -9.60 -15.32 5.22
CA LEU A 41 -9.72 -16.75 4.96
C LEU A 41 -8.35 -17.41 5.00
N VAL A 42 -8.29 -18.59 5.63
CA VAL A 42 -7.11 -19.45 5.63
C VAL A 42 -7.51 -20.74 4.94
N ASN A 43 -6.85 -21.05 3.82
CA ASN A 43 -7.17 -22.20 2.99
C ASN A 43 -8.66 -22.22 2.58
N GLY A 44 -9.22 -21.04 2.30
CA GLY A 44 -10.59 -20.87 1.84
C GLY A 44 -11.66 -20.86 2.94
N GLU A 45 -11.26 -20.98 4.20
CA GLU A 45 -12.18 -21.05 5.33
C GLU A 45 -11.93 -19.93 6.34
N THR A 46 -13.02 -19.49 7.02
CA THR A 46 -12.86 -18.55 8.14
C THR A 46 -12.21 -19.26 9.32
N ILE A 47 -11.43 -18.51 10.08
CA ILE A 47 -10.61 -19.06 11.16
C ILE A 47 -10.64 -18.13 12.37
N ASN A 48 -10.48 -18.72 13.56
CA ASN A 48 -10.25 -17.95 14.77
C ASN A 48 -8.89 -17.26 14.69
N TRP A 49 -8.85 -15.98 14.97
CA TRP A 49 -7.62 -15.17 14.82
C TRP A 49 -6.54 -15.51 15.87
N GLN A 50 -6.88 -16.25 16.92
CA GLN A 50 -5.90 -16.77 17.87
C GLN A 50 -5.22 -18.05 17.36
N SER A 51 -5.69 -18.62 16.27
CA SER A 51 -5.09 -19.81 15.67
C SER A 51 -3.77 -19.46 14.98
N PRO A 52 -2.76 -20.35 15.07
CA PRO A 52 -1.50 -20.12 14.37
C PRO A 52 -1.63 -20.37 12.88
N VAL A 53 -0.84 -19.63 12.10
CA VAL A 53 -0.68 -19.91 10.67
C VAL A 53 0.42 -20.95 10.49
N GLN A 54 0.25 -21.79 9.48
CA GLN A 54 1.16 -22.88 9.16
C GLN A 54 1.88 -22.59 7.85
N LYS A 55 3.07 -23.18 7.68
CA LYS A 55 3.81 -23.12 6.41
C LYS A 55 2.93 -23.66 5.28
N GLY A 56 2.86 -22.93 4.19
CA GLY A 56 2.06 -23.33 3.03
C GLY A 56 0.60 -22.88 3.08
N ASP A 57 0.13 -22.33 4.20
CA ASP A 57 -1.25 -21.84 4.28
C ASP A 57 -1.48 -20.72 3.25
N GLN A 58 -2.67 -20.76 2.63
CA GLN A 58 -3.14 -19.71 1.72
C GLN A 58 -3.98 -18.72 2.49
N ILE A 59 -3.45 -17.51 2.65
CA ILE A 59 -4.16 -16.42 3.33
C ILE A 59 -4.84 -15.57 2.27
N GLN A 60 -6.13 -15.28 2.49
CA GLN A 60 -6.87 -14.37 1.62
C GLN A 60 -7.48 -13.26 2.45
N LEU A 61 -7.21 -12.02 2.06
CA LEU A 61 -7.80 -10.83 2.67
C LEU A 61 -8.72 -10.18 1.64
N ILE A 62 -9.97 -9.96 2.03
CA ILE A 62 -10.98 -9.36 1.16
C ILE A 62 -11.28 -7.97 1.69
N PHE A 63 -10.97 -6.94 0.89
CA PHE A 63 -11.24 -5.55 1.25
C PHE A 63 -12.39 -5.02 0.41
N ASP A 64 -13.41 -4.49 1.07
CA ASP A 64 -14.50 -3.79 0.41
C ASP A 64 -14.10 -2.34 0.12
N ALA A 65 -14.81 -1.69 -0.78
CA ALA A 65 -14.52 -0.31 -1.16
C ALA A 65 -14.66 0.67 0.01
N ASP A 66 -15.49 0.35 1.01
CA ASP A 66 -15.72 1.21 2.18
C ASP A 66 -14.77 0.92 3.36
N ASP A 67 -13.97 -0.13 3.30
CA ASP A 67 -13.03 -0.46 4.37
C ASP A 67 -11.94 0.61 4.52
N TYR A 68 -11.40 1.07 3.39
CA TYR A 68 -10.44 2.16 3.33
C TYR A 68 -11.10 3.34 2.62
N PRO A 69 -11.46 4.41 3.34
CA PRO A 69 -12.06 5.56 2.69
C PRO A 69 -11.09 6.19 1.70
N GLU A 70 -11.53 6.34 0.46
CA GLU A 70 -10.74 6.94 -0.60
C GLU A 70 -10.88 8.45 -0.55
N LYS A 71 -9.74 9.17 -0.50
CA LYS A 71 -9.71 10.61 -0.55
C LYS A 71 -9.69 11.05 -2.02
N GLU A 72 -10.68 11.84 -2.42
CA GLU A 72 -10.67 12.42 -3.76
C GLU A 72 -9.55 13.46 -3.88
N LEU A 73 -8.80 13.37 -4.96
CA LEU A 73 -7.75 14.32 -5.30
C LEU A 73 -8.16 15.10 -6.55
N PRO A 74 -7.77 16.38 -6.65
CA PRO A 74 -7.93 17.10 -7.92
C PRO A 74 -7.26 16.34 -9.05
N SER A 75 -7.87 16.34 -10.23
CA SER A 75 -7.34 15.65 -11.40
C SER A 75 -6.02 16.27 -11.85
N GLY A 76 -5.08 15.43 -12.25
CA GLY A 76 -3.82 15.83 -12.84
C GLY A 76 -3.78 15.51 -14.33
N ASP A 77 -2.59 15.65 -14.92
CA ASP A 77 -2.34 15.37 -16.34
C ASP A 77 -1.55 14.06 -16.48
N PRO A 78 -2.21 12.97 -16.91
CA PRO A 78 -1.52 11.69 -17.04
C PRO A 78 -0.40 11.70 -18.10
N SER A 79 -0.42 12.62 -19.05
CA SER A 79 0.64 12.70 -20.07
C SER A 79 1.99 13.15 -19.49
N LEU A 80 2.00 13.70 -18.28
CA LEU A 80 3.23 14.13 -17.60
C LEU A 80 3.91 13.00 -16.81
N VAL A 81 3.32 11.81 -16.78
CA VAL A 81 3.84 10.67 -16.03
C VAL A 81 4.77 9.84 -16.92
N GLU A 82 6.01 9.66 -16.46
CA GLU A 82 6.97 8.74 -17.08
C GLU A 82 7.07 7.50 -16.18
N GLU A 83 6.37 6.44 -16.57
CA GLU A 83 6.36 5.19 -15.81
C GLU A 83 7.67 4.44 -15.97
N LEU A 84 8.27 4.03 -14.85
CA LEU A 84 9.46 3.17 -14.83
C LEU A 84 9.09 1.73 -14.50
N TYR A 85 8.08 1.52 -13.66
CA TYR A 85 7.59 0.22 -13.24
C TYR A 85 6.19 0.35 -12.67
N GLN A 86 5.35 -0.64 -12.88
CA GLN A 86 4.03 -0.70 -12.25
C GLN A 86 3.59 -2.15 -12.06
N ASP A 87 3.01 -2.44 -10.90
CA ASP A 87 2.31 -3.69 -10.62
C ASP A 87 0.99 -3.39 -9.91
N GLU A 88 0.38 -4.41 -9.29
CA GLU A 88 -0.91 -4.28 -8.60
C GLU A 88 -0.86 -3.31 -7.41
N HIS A 89 0.29 -3.21 -6.73
CA HIS A 89 0.41 -2.49 -5.47
C HIS A 89 1.21 -1.20 -5.55
N VAL A 90 2.12 -1.08 -6.49
CA VAL A 90 3.06 0.04 -6.57
C VAL A 90 3.19 0.56 -7.99
N ILE A 91 3.57 1.84 -8.09
CA ILE A 91 4.01 2.45 -9.34
C ILE A 91 5.27 3.26 -9.05
N ILE A 92 6.27 3.11 -9.90
CA ILE A 92 7.50 3.90 -9.86
C ILE A 92 7.53 4.75 -11.11
N VAL A 93 7.72 6.05 -10.92
CA VAL A 93 7.78 7.02 -12.02
C VAL A 93 9.05 7.86 -11.92
N ASN A 94 9.44 8.47 -13.02
CA ASN A 94 10.52 9.43 -13.04
C ASN A 94 9.96 10.82 -12.79
N LYS A 95 10.31 11.40 -11.64
CA LYS A 95 9.87 12.74 -11.28
C LYS A 95 10.75 13.76 -11.99
N PRO A 96 10.15 14.69 -12.77
CA PRO A 96 10.93 15.78 -13.35
C PRO A 96 11.33 16.81 -12.29
N GLU A 97 12.41 17.50 -12.58
CA GLU A 97 12.85 18.67 -11.80
C GLU A 97 11.80 19.77 -11.87
N GLY A 98 11.58 20.48 -10.78
CA GLY A 98 10.64 21.60 -10.73
C GLY A 98 9.20 21.24 -10.41
N MET A 99 8.91 19.95 -10.19
CA MET A 99 7.57 19.45 -9.85
C MET A 99 7.54 18.95 -8.41
N LYS A 100 6.53 19.38 -7.64
CA LYS A 100 6.34 18.86 -6.27
C LYS A 100 5.84 17.43 -6.30
N THR A 101 6.24 16.66 -5.29
CA THR A 101 5.76 15.28 -5.12
C THR A 101 4.26 15.27 -4.76
N HIS A 102 3.88 16.09 -3.77
CA HIS A 102 2.47 16.24 -3.36
C HIS A 102 2.16 17.71 -3.10
N ALA A 103 0.88 18.05 -3.19
CA ALA A 103 0.41 19.41 -2.97
C ALA A 103 0.39 19.75 -1.48
N ASN A 104 0.74 21.00 -1.15
CA ASN A 104 0.60 21.52 0.21
C ASN A 104 -0.79 22.12 0.44
N GLU A 105 -1.48 22.50 -0.62
CA GLU A 105 -2.81 23.10 -0.57
C GLU A 105 -3.80 22.33 -1.45
N PRO A 106 -5.12 22.35 -1.10
CA PRO A 106 -6.13 21.53 -1.79
C PRO A 106 -6.30 21.84 -3.29
N THR A 107 -5.97 23.06 -3.72
CA THR A 107 -6.10 23.48 -5.13
C THR A 107 -4.85 23.28 -5.96
N GLU A 108 -3.76 22.88 -5.33
CA GLU A 108 -2.48 22.70 -5.99
C GLU A 108 -2.40 21.33 -6.65
N ILE A 109 -1.80 21.26 -7.85
CA ILE A 109 -1.61 20.03 -8.59
C ILE A 109 -0.12 19.65 -8.56
N ALA A 110 0.16 18.43 -8.14
CA ALA A 110 1.52 17.92 -8.00
C ALA A 110 1.64 16.56 -8.69
N LEU A 111 2.82 15.94 -8.62
CA LEU A 111 3.07 14.63 -9.22
C LEU A 111 2.06 13.58 -8.76
N LEU A 112 1.71 13.56 -7.48
CA LEU A 112 0.69 12.64 -6.95
C LEU A 112 -0.62 12.71 -7.72
N ASN A 113 -1.06 13.92 -8.08
CA ASN A 113 -2.28 14.12 -8.85
C ASN A 113 -2.15 13.56 -10.26
N HIS A 114 -1.01 13.79 -10.91
CA HIS A 114 -0.73 13.25 -12.25
C HIS A 114 -0.70 11.73 -12.24
N VAL A 115 -0.01 11.14 -11.24
CA VAL A 115 0.11 9.68 -11.10
C VAL A 115 -1.25 9.04 -10.80
N SER A 116 -2.05 9.64 -9.93
CA SER A 116 -3.39 9.13 -9.62
C SER A 116 -4.30 9.15 -10.85
N SER A 117 -4.24 10.22 -11.65
CA SER A 117 -4.98 10.30 -12.91
C SER A 117 -4.47 9.28 -13.94
N TYR A 118 -3.17 9.05 -13.99
CA TYR A 118 -2.55 8.06 -14.88
C TYR A 118 -2.99 6.63 -14.53
N VAL A 119 -2.99 6.28 -13.25
CA VAL A 119 -3.41 4.97 -12.76
C VAL A 119 -4.92 4.78 -12.86
N GLY A 120 -5.69 5.86 -12.71
CA GLY A 120 -7.16 5.81 -12.70
C GLY A 120 -7.76 5.60 -11.32
N SER A 121 -6.97 5.72 -10.26
CA SER A 121 -7.41 5.62 -8.88
C SER A 121 -6.43 6.38 -7.98
N THR A 122 -6.88 6.71 -6.76
CA THR A 122 -6.05 7.44 -5.81
C THR A 122 -4.79 6.65 -5.47
N CYS A 123 -3.64 7.30 -5.65
CA CYS A 123 -2.34 6.79 -5.21
C CYS A 123 -1.92 7.51 -3.93
N TYR A 124 -0.88 6.99 -3.27
CA TYR A 124 -0.46 7.45 -1.95
C TYR A 124 1.04 7.68 -1.94
N VAL A 125 1.45 8.80 -1.32
CA VAL A 125 2.87 9.14 -1.15
C VAL A 125 3.50 8.20 -0.13
N VAL A 126 4.58 7.56 -0.51
CA VAL A 126 5.37 6.69 0.35
C VAL A 126 6.61 7.43 0.86
N HIS A 127 7.26 8.16 -0.02
CA HIS A 127 8.39 9.03 0.29
C HIS A 127 8.34 10.25 -0.63
N ARG A 128 9.17 11.26 -0.34
CA ARG A 128 9.14 12.51 -1.09
C ARG A 128 10.53 12.86 -1.62
N LEU A 129 10.54 13.43 -2.81
CA LEU A 129 11.70 14.13 -3.35
C LEU A 129 11.40 15.62 -3.35
N ASP A 130 12.42 16.43 -3.12
CA ASP A 130 12.28 17.88 -3.16
C ASP A 130 11.83 18.34 -4.56
N LYS A 131 11.16 19.49 -4.62
CA LYS A 131 10.68 20.07 -5.87
C LYS A 131 11.78 20.12 -6.94
N GLU A 132 12.98 20.51 -6.55
CA GLU A 132 14.12 20.70 -7.47
C GLU A 132 14.86 19.39 -7.78
N THR A 133 14.50 18.30 -7.13
CA THR A 133 15.16 17.00 -7.32
C THR A 133 14.39 16.18 -8.33
N SER A 134 15.08 15.63 -9.32
CA SER A 134 14.54 14.66 -10.26
C SER A 134 14.94 13.24 -9.86
N GLY A 135 14.25 12.24 -10.38
CA GLY A 135 14.60 10.84 -10.18
C GLY A 135 13.42 9.93 -9.93
N ALA A 136 13.74 8.67 -9.70
CA ALA A 136 12.72 7.63 -9.46
C ALA A 136 12.03 7.84 -8.13
N ILE A 137 10.71 7.77 -8.14
CA ILE A 137 9.88 7.89 -6.95
C ILE A 137 8.77 6.85 -6.96
N LEU A 138 8.52 6.24 -5.80
CA LEU A 138 7.56 5.18 -5.59
C LEU A 138 6.27 5.73 -4.98
N PHE A 139 5.13 5.31 -5.54
CA PHE A 139 3.81 5.57 -4.95
C PHE A 139 3.12 4.24 -4.66
N ALA A 140 2.35 4.18 -3.58
CA ALA A 140 1.45 3.06 -3.32
C ALA A 140 0.19 3.23 -4.16
N LYS A 141 -0.34 2.13 -4.69
CA LYS A 141 -1.57 2.14 -5.48
C LYS A 141 -2.80 1.80 -4.66
N ASN A 142 -2.62 1.41 -3.40
CA ASN A 142 -3.72 1.14 -2.48
C ASN A 142 -3.27 1.39 -1.05
N PRO A 143 -4.21 1.66 -0.13
CA PRO A 143 -3.85 1.99 1.26
C PRO A 143 -3.39 0.78 2.07
N PHE A 144 -3.67 -0.45 1.64
CA PHE A 144 -3.22 -1.66 2.31
C PHE A 144 -1.69 -1.78 2.27
N ILE A 145 -1.08 -1.52 1.12
CA ILE A 145 0.38 -1.67 0.96
C ILE A 145 1.16 -0.52 1.58
N LEU A 146 0.53 0.63 1.81
CA LEU A 146 1.20 1.85 2.24
C LEU A 146 2.03 1.69 3.53
N PRO A 147 1.48 1.19 4.65
CA PRO A 147 2.28 1.04 5.87
C PRO A 147 3.40 0.00 5.73
N ILE A 148 3.22 -1.01 4.91
CA ILE A 148 4.25 -2.03 4.62
C ILE A 148 5.43 -1.38 3.90
N LEU A 149 5.15 -0.56 2.88
CA LEU A 149 6.19 0.18 2.14
C LEU A 149 6.91 1.18 3.03
N ASN A 150 6.19 1.89 3.88
CA ASN A 150 6.79 2.83 4.84
C ASN A 150 7.79 2.12 5.73
N ARG A 151 7.45 0.94 6.25
CA ARG A 151 8.37 0.17 7.10
C ARG A 151 9.61 -0.30 6.33
N ILE A 152 9.43 -0.77 5.11
CA ILE A 152 10.55 -1.21 4.27
C ILE A 152 11.51 -0.05 3.99
N LEU A 153 11.00 1.13 3.66
CA LEU A 153 11.81 2.30 3.35
C LEU A 153 12.52 2.83 4.59
N GLU A 154 11.90 2.80 5.76
CA GLU A 154 12.55 3.16 7.02
C GLU A 154 13.73 2.23 7.31
N ALA A 155 13.56 0.93 7.13
CA ALA A 155 14.63 -0.05 7.33
C ALA A 155 15.80 0.19 6.36
N VAL A 156 15.52 0.51 5.10
CA VAL A 156 16.55 0.85 4.10
C VAL A 156 17.30 2.11 4.49
N SER A 157 16.59 3.15 4.95
CA SER A 157 17.22 4.40 5.41
C SER A 157 18.19 4.15 6.57
N TYR A 158 17.79 3.32 7.54
CA TYR A 158 18.67 2.96 8.65
C TYR A 158 19.92 2.20 8.21
N THR A 159 19.79 1.35 7.21
CA THR A 159 20.90 0.54 6.70
C THR A 159 21.92 1.38 5.97
N HIS A 160 21.55 2.51 5.37
CA HIS A 160 22.42 3.36 4.56
C HIS A 160 22.91 4.62 5.30
N LEU A 161 22.54 4.77 6.54
CA LEU A 161 23.09 5.81 7.40
C LEU A 161 24.35 5.28 8.11
#